data_0cf2b4a59927660efc2b7fc595f6eaf1
#
_entry.id   0cf2b4a59927660efc2b7fc595f6eaf1
#
_cell.length_a   1.000
_cell.length_b   1.000
_cell.length_c   1.000
_cell.angle_alpha   90.00
_cell.angle_beta   90.00
_cell.angle_gamma   90.00
#
_symmetry.space_group_name_H-M   'P 1'
#
loop_
_entity.id
_entity.type
_entity.pdbx_description
1 polymer ?
#
loop_
_entity_poly.entity_id
_entity_poly.type
_entity_poly.pdbx_seq_one_letter_code
_entity_poly.pdbx_strand_id
1 'polypeptide(L)'
;MILLHGRGHSPEELFSLGEALGGSHLAYLAPTAAGRSWYPYSPLVAREQNEPYLSSAIARVQATTQLAVAAGIPSSQILIVGFSQGACLACEFVARHPRRYAGLISYRGGLIGPPDSALIYPGCLSGTPAFLGSGDPDQYVPWQRVQRSAEVLTLMGTDVTTRRYPGMPQTISPAEIEAARQHIEVTLTQQPR
;
A
#
# COMPACT_ATOMS: atom_id res chain seq x y z
N MET A 1 -5.15 4.87 -10.52
CA MET A 1 -4.62 3.88 -9.55
C MET A 1 -3.12 3.74 -9.75
N ILE A 2 -2.33 3.71 -8.66
CA ILE A 2 -0.88 3.42 -8.69
C ILE A 2 -0.67 2.02 -8.12
N LEU A 3 0.01 1.16 -8.90
CA LEU A 3 0.20 -0.26 -8.60
C LEU A 3 1.68 -0.54 -8.31
N LEU A 4 2.00 -1.09 -7.12
CA LEU A 4 3.36 -1.35 -6.66
C LEU A 4 3.60 -2.86 -6.53
N HIS A 5 4.43 -3.42 -7.42
CA HIS A 5 4.68 -4.84 -7.52
C HIS A 5 5.53 -5.42 -6.36
N GLY A 6 5.42 -6.71 -6.12
CA GLY A 6 6.25 -7.44 -5.16
C GLY A 6 7.69 -7.63 -5.66
N ARG A 7 8.58 -8.07 -4.77
CA ARG A 7 9.96 -8.42 -5.11
C ARG A 7 9.98 -9.55 -6.15
N GLY A 8 10.76 -9.38 -7.21
CA GLY A 8 10.89 -10.34 -8.31
C GLY A 8 9.76 -10.29 -9.34
N HIS A 9 8.66 -9.60 -9.02
CA HIS A 9 7.52 -9.42 -9.92
C HIS A 9 7.73 -8.25 -10.89
N SER A 10 6.86 -8.19 -11.89
CA SER A 10 6.82 -7.09 -12.86
C SER A 10 5.55 -6.24 -12.66
N PRO A 11 5.55 -4.97 -13.16
CA PRO A 11 4.35 -4.12 -13.12
C PRO A 11 3.17 -4.71 -13.88
N GLU A 12 3.43 -5.40 -15.00
CA GLU A 12 2.42 -5.99 -15.89
C GLU A 12 1.54 -7.00 -15.15
N GLU A 13 2.12 -7.74 -14.20
CA GLU A 13 1.40 -8.73 -13.39
C GLU A 13 0.32 -8.11 -12.50
N LEU A 14 0.39 -6.79 -12.23
CA LEU A 14 -0.59 -6.10 -11.40
C LEU A 14 -1.74 -5.46 -12.18
N PHE A 15 -1.69 -5.39 -13.52
CA PHE A 15 -2.78 -4.76 -14.26
C PHE A 15 -4.09 -5.52 -14.13
N SER A 16 -4.06 -6.85 -14.13
CA SER A 16 -5.26 -7.67 -13.87
C SER A 16 -5.85 -7.44 -12.47
N LEU A 17 -5.00 -7.23 -11.46
CA LEU A 17 -5.45 -6.83 -10.13
C LEU A 17 -6.09 -5.44 -10.15
N GLY A 18 -5.47 -4.49 -10.85
CA GLY A 18 -6.00 -3.15 -11.03
C GLY A 18 -7.39 -3.15 -11.67
N GLU A 19 -7.55 -3.89 -12.75
CA GLU A 19 -8.84 -4.06 -13.43
C GLU A 19 -9.91 -4.70 -12.54
N ALA A 20 -9.53 -5.71 -11.75
CA ALA A 20 -10.45 -6.36 -10.80
C ALA A 20 -10.88 -5.44 -9.66
N LEU A 21 -10.04 -4.47 -9.26
CA LEU A 21 -10.34 -3.49 -8.23
C LEU A 21 -11.16 -2.30 -8.74
N GLY A 22 -10.88 -1.78 -9.94
CA GLY A 22 -11.41 -0.51 -10.38
C GLY A 22 -12.05 -0.49 -11.78
N GLY A 23 -11.95 -1.57 -12.53
CA GLY A 23 -12.52 -1.66 -13.89
C GLY A 23 -11.88 -0.73 -14.91
N SER A 24 -12.51 -0.59 -16.07
CA SER A 24 -12.00 0.15 -17.23
C SER A 24 -12.07 1.68 -17.12
N HIS A 25 -12.64 2.19 -16.03
CA HIS A 25 -12.83 3.65 -15.84
C HIS A 25 -11.64 4.35 -15.16
N LEU A 26 -10.62 3.60 -14.75
CA LEU A 26 -9.46 4.14 -14.06
C LEU A 26 -8.23 4.17 -14.98
N ALA A 27 -7.40 5.19 -14.77
CA ALA A 27 -6.04 5.21 -15.29
C ALA A 27 -5.12 4.43 -14.35
N TYR A 28 -4.21 3.62 -14.92
CA TYR A 28 -3.28 2.79 -14.17
C TYR A 28 -1.84 3.24 -14.40
N LEU A 29 -1.10 3.45 -13.33
CA LEU A 29 0.32 3.75 -13.33
C LEU A 29 1.03 2.68 -12.50
N ALA A 30 1.97 1.96 -13.10
CA ALA A 30 2.72 0.90 -12.43
C ALA A 30 4.22 1.14 -12.59
N PRO A 31 4.85 1.91 -11.69
CA PRO A 31 6.29 2.14 -11.75
C PRO A 31 7.05 0.84 -11.52
N THR A 32 8.20 0.72 -12.20
CA THR A 32 9.09 -0.45 -12.11
C THR A 32 10.21 -0.19 -11.13
N ALA A 33 10.49 -1.17 -10.25
CA ALA A 33 11.67 -1.18 -9.40
C ALA A 33 12.90 -1.65 -10.19
N ALA A 34 14.05 -1.02 -9.98
CA ALA A 34 15.32 -1.46 -10.55
C ALA A 34 15.63 -2.90 -10.09
N GLY A 35 15.97 -3.77 -11.03
CA GLY A 35 16.21 -5.18 -10.73
C GLY A 35 15.03 -5.92 -10.11
N ARG A 36 13.80 -5.42 -10.31
CA ARG A 36 12.55 -5.96 -9.74
C ARG A 36 12.53 -6.02 -8.20
N SER A 37 13.27 -5.12 -7.53
CA SER A 37 13.29 -5.01 -6.07
C SER A 37 13.37 -3.54 -5.65
N TRP A 38 12.43 -3.11 -4.80
CA TRP A 38 12.36 -1.74 -4.32
C TRP A 38 13.47 -1.40 -3.31
N TYR A 39 13.88 -2.39 -2.51
CA TYR A 39 14.94 -2.28 -1.52
C TYR A 39 15.50 -3.68 -1.20
N PRO A 40 16.79 -3.81 -0.75
CA PRO A 40 17.48 -5.10 -0.73
C PRO A 40 17.03 -6.07 0.38
N TYR A 41 16.75 -5.56 1.59
CA TYR A 41 16.54 -6.41 2.76
C TYR A 41 15.06 -6.57 3.12
N SER A 42 14.80 -7.22 4.27
CA SER A 42 13.45 -7.38 4.83
C SER A 42 12.82 -6.03 5.19
N PRO A 43 11.49 -5.88 5.11
CA PRO A 43 10.83 -4.70 5.65
C PRO A 43 10.90 -4.62 7.19
N LEU A 44 11.33 -5.69 7.86
CA LEU A 44 11.41 -5.77 9.32
C LEU A 44 12.81 -5.44 9.90
N VAL A 45 13.77 -5.08 9.07
CA VAL A 45 15.08 -4.57 9.54
C VAL A 45 15.02 -3.07 9.79
N ALA A 46 16.04 -2.51 10.42
CA ALA A 46 16.20 -1.06 10.55
C ALA A 46 16.15 -0.40 9.16
N ARG A 47 15.42 0.72 9.05
CA ARG A 47 15.19 1.40 7.74
C ARG A 47 16.51 1.78 7.08
N GLU A 48 17.49 2.16 7.88
CA GLU A 48 18.84 2.56 7.45
C GLU A 48 19.57 1.46 6.66
N GLN A 49 19.25 0.18 6.95
CA GLN A 49 19.81 -0.95 6.20
C GLN A 49 19.26 -1.03 4.77
N ASN A 50 18.07 -0.49 4.54
CA ASN A 50 17.45 -0.42 3.22
C ASN A 50 17.77 0.87 2.45
N GLU A 51 18.51 1.80 3.05
CA GLU A 51 18.96 3.01 2.35
C GLU A 51 20.20 2.75 1.47
N PRO A 52 20.37 3.47 0.37
CA PRO A 52 19.52 4.56 -0.15
C PRO A 52 18.31 4.05 -1.00
N TYR A 53 18.14 2.76 -1.12
CA TYR A 53 17.14 2.15 -2.02
C TYR A 53 15.71 2.46 -1.58
N LEU A 54 15.43 2.46 -0.28
CA LEU A 54 14.10 2.78 0.25
C LEU A 54 13.72 4.23 -0.07
N SER A 55 14.61 5.18 0.14
CA SER A 55 14.38 6.58 -0.21
C SER A 55 14.19 6.75 -1.72
N SER A 56 14.97 6.05 -2.55
CA SER A 56 14.80 6.05 -4.00
C SER A 56 13.45 5.47 -4.43
N ALA A 57 13.00 4.38 -3.80
CA ALA A 57 11.70 3.77 -4.06
C ALA A 57 10.55 4.73 -3.69
N ILE A 58 10.62 5.36 -2.52
CA ILE A 58 9.64 6.38 -2.09
C ILE A 58 9.60 7.55 -3.09
N ALA A 59 10.75 8.05 -3.52
CA ALA A 59 10.84 9.13 -4.51
C ALA A 59 10.22 8.70 -5.86
N ARG A 60 10.37 7.45 -6.27
CA ARG A 60 9.74 6.90 -7.49
C ARG A 60 8.21 6.91 -7.38
N VAL A 61 7.66 6.48 -6.24
CA VAL A 61 6.20 6.53 -6.01
C VAL A 61 5.70 7.98 -5.96
N GLN A 62 6.47 8.87 -5.34
CA GLN A 62 6.16 10.30 -5.30
C GLN A 62 6.12 10.91 -6.71
N ALA A 63 7.13 10.66 -7.54
CA ALA A 63 7.17 11.12 -8.92
C ALA A 63 5.97 10.60 -9.74
N THR A 64 5.61 9.31 -9.55
CA THR A 64 4.43 8.71 -10.20
C THR A 64 3.13 9.41 -9.74
N THR A 65 3.01 9.72 -8.46
CA THR A 65 1.87 10.47 -7.91
C THR A 65 1.82 11.89 -8.50
N GLN A 66 2.97 12.56 -8.62
CA GLN A 66 3.06 13.90 -9.22
C GLN A 66 2.67 13.90 -10.70
N LEU A 67 3.00 12.85 -11.46
CA LEU A 67 2.55 12.70 -12.86
C LEU A 67 1.02 12.67 -12.95
N ALA A 68 0.35 11.91 -12.07
CA ALA A 68 -1.11 11.88 -12.02
C ALA A 68 -1.70 13.26 -11.66
N VAL A 69 -1.10 13.95 -10.68
CA VAL A 69 -1.54 15.30 -10.27
C VAL A 69 -1.34 16.30 -11.40
N ALA A 70 -0.22 16.26 -12.10
CA ALA A 70 0.04 17.13 -13.26
C ALA A 70 -0.93 16.87 -14.43
N ALA A 71 -1.46 15.64 -14.53
CA ALA A 71 -2.52 15.28 -15.47
C ALA A 71 -3.94 15.66 -14.99
N GLY A 72 -4.07 16.40 -13.88
CA GLY A 72 -5.35 16.90 -13.36
C GLY A 72 -6.06 15.96 -12.38
N ILE A 73 -5.44 14.85 -11.94
CA ILE A 73 -6.02 13.92 -10.98
C ILE A 73 -5.52 14.28 -9.58
N PRO A 74 -6.35 14.88 -8.70
CA PRO A 74 -5.91 15.26 -7.35
C PRO A 74 -5.58 14.03 -6.51
N SER A 75 -4.73 14.18 -5.48
CA SER A 75 -4.32 13.07 -4.62
C SER A 75 -5.51 12.34 -3.98
N SER A 76 -6.58 13.05 -3.66
CA SER A 76 -7.83 12.48 -3.13
C SER A 76 -8.56 11.53 -4.09
N GLN A 77 -8.16 11.49 -5.36
CA GLN A 77 -8.64 10.55 -6.38
C GLN A 77 -7.58 9.51 -6.78
N ILE A 78 -6.44 9.46 -6.09
CA ILE A 78 -5.38 8.48 -6.33
C ILE A 78 -5.48 7.33 -5.32
N LEU A 79 -5.73 6.12 -5.82
CA LEU A 79 -5.68 4.88 -5.04
C LEU A 79 -4.26 4.29 -5.14
N ILE A 80 -3.63 4.02 -3.99
CA ILE A 80 -2.31 3.38 -3.89
C ILE A 80 -2.51 1.91 -3.54
N VAL A 81 -2.04 1.02 -4.39
CA VAL A 81 -2.19 -0.43 -4.23
C VAL A 81 -0.83 -1.10 -4.27
N GLY A 82 -0.56 -2.00 -3.36
CA GLY A 82 0.68 -2.77 -3.35
C GLY A 82 0.50 -4.23 -3.00
N PHE A 83 1.42 -5.05 -3.51
CA PHE A 83 1.55 -6.46 -3.16
C PHE A 83 2.92 -6.75 -2.56
N SER A 84 2.97 -7.46 -1.44
CA SER A 84 4.21 -7.93 -0.79
C SER A 84 5.18 -6.76 -0.52
N GLN A 85 6.38 -6.75 -1.10
CA GLN A 85 7.33 -5.64 -0.97
C GLN A 85 6.72 -4.29 -1.41
N GLY A 86 5.93 -4.30 -2.49
CA GLY A 86 5.21 -3.11 -2.95
C GLY A 86 4.10 -2.67 -1.99
N ALA A 87 3.50 -3.59 -1.24
CA ALA A 87 2.52 -3.26 -0.20
C ALA A 87 3.18 -2.57 1.00
N CYS A 88 4.37 -3.03 1.41
CA CYS A 88 5.15 -2.33 2.43
C CYS A 88 5.54 -0.92 1.96
N LEU A 89 5.98 -0.79 0.71
CA LEU A 89 6.30 0.50 0.11
C LEU A 89 5.08 1.42 0.04
N ALA A 90 3.89 0.90 -0.30
CA ALA A 90 2.64 1.65 -0.32
C ALA A 90 2.30 2.23 1.06
N CYS A 91 2.35 1.40 2.11
CA CYS A 91 2.14 1.83 3.49
C CYS A 91 3.14 2.90 3.92
N GLU A 92 4.43 2.67 3.65
CA GLU A 92 5.51 3.59 4.00
C GLU A 92 5.40 4.91 3.24
N PHE A 93 5.02 4.87 1.96
CA PHE A 93 4.82 6.06 1.14
C PHE A 93 3.70 6.95 1.68
N VAL A 94 2.50 6.41 1.93
CA VAL A 94 1.37 7.22 2.41
C VAL A 94 1.65 7.78 3.80
N ALA A 95 2.34 7.02 4.66
CA ALA A 95 2.70 7.48 6.00
C ALA A 95 3.74 8.62 5.98
N ARG A 96 4.71 8.58 5.05
CA ARG A 96 5.71 9.65 4.89
C ARG A 96 5.22 10.86 4.10
N HIS A 97 4.15 10.71 3.30
CA HIS A 97 3.56 11.77 2.49
C HIS A 97 2.07 11.95 2.85
N PRO A 98 1.76 12.27 4.12
CA PRO A 98 0.40 12.27 4.62
C PRO A 98 -0.44 13.37 3.94
N ARG A 99 -1.51 12.92 3.34
CA ARG A 99 -2.58 13.73 2.72
C ARG A 99 -3.78 12.84 2.47
N ARG A 100 -4.88 13.41 2.04
CA ARG A 100 -6.02 12.61 1.58
C ARG A 100 -5.67 11.92 0.26
N TYR A 101 -5.83 10.58 0.26
CA TYR A 101 -5.83 9.73 -0.93
C TYR A 101 -7.24 9.14 -1.17
N ALA A 102 -7.52 8.64 -2.37
CA ALA A 102 -8.72 7.85 -2.62
C ALA A 102 -8.73 6.57 -1.76
N GLY A 103 -7.56 5.99 -1.53
CA GLY A 103 -7.39 4.86 -0.62
C GLY A 103 -5.99 4.27 -0.65
N LEU A 104 -5.76 3.36 0.29
CA LEU A 104 -4.59 2.49 0.37
C LEU A 104 -5.06 1.03 0.39
N ILE A 105 -4.52 0.20 -0.51
CA ILE A 105 -4.73 -1.24 -0.46
C ILE A 105 -3.36 -1.92 -0.32
N SER A 106 -3.18 -2.66 0.77
CA SER A 106 -1.96 -3.39 1.10
C SER A 106 -2.25 -4.88 1.18
N TYR A 107 -1.77 -5.65 0.20
CA TYR A 107 -1.84 -7.11 0.22
C TYR A 107 -0.49 -7.69 0.65
N ARG A 108 -0.44 -8.39 1.79
CA ARG A 108 0.78 -9.02 2.34
C ARG A 108 1.86 -7.98 2.68
N GLY A 109 1.47 -6.84 3.29
CA GLY A 109 2.40 -5.77 3.61
C GLY A 109 2.03 -4.98 4.86
N GLY A 110 2.91 -4.09 5.26
CA GLY A 110 2.76 -3.17 6.39
C GLY A 110 3.90 -2.16 6.45
N LEU A 111 3.90 -1.29 7.44
CA LEU A 111 4.94 -0.28 7.64
C LEU A 111 6.32 -0.91 7.85
N ILE A 112 7.35 -0.24 7.36
CA ILE A 112 8.74 -0.71 7.36
C ILE A 112 9.44 -0.32 8.66
N GLY A 113 10.21 -1.24 9.25
CA GLY A 113 11.02 -1.05 10.44
C GLY A 113 11.05 -2.28 11.34
N PRO A 114 11.96 -2.36 12.32
CA PRO A 114 12.04 -3.46 13.27
C PRO A 114 10.74 -3.69 14.06
N PRO A 115 10.47 -4.92 14.54
CA PRO A 115 9.25 -5.23 15.29
C PRO A 115 8.98 -4.27 16.45
N ASP A 116 10.02 -3.94 17.22
CA ASP A 116 9.93 -3.12 18.43
C ASP A 116 10.18 -1.63 18.20
N SER A 117 10.28 -1.21 16.94
CA SER A 117 10.51 0.21 16.61
C SER A 117 9.27 1.06 16.83
N ALA A 118 9.49 2.28 17.31
CA ALA A 118 8.46 3.30 17.29
C ALA A 118 8.18 3.71 15.83
N LEU A 119 7.02 3.31 15.31
CA LEU A 119 6.54 3.72 13.99
C LEU A 119 5.83 5.06 14.13
N ILE A 120 6.61 6.16 14.15
CA ILE A 120 6.09 7.52 14.32
C ILE A 120 6.16 8.25 12.99
N TYR A 121 5.02 8.78 12.57
CA TYR A 121 4.88 9.57 11.34
C TYR A 121 4.10 10.85 11.65
N PRO A 122 4.64 12.02 11.33
CA PRO A 122 3.91 13.27 11.49
C PRO A 122 2.86 13.45 10.40
N GLY A 123 1.78 14.17 10.69
CA GLY A 123 0.75 14.55 9.73
C GLY A 123 -0.52 13.71 9.83
N CYS A 124 -1.44 13.94 8.88
CA CYS A 124 -2.77 13.34 8.90
C CYS A 124 -3.17 12.85 7.49
N LEU A 125 -3.78 11.67 7.43
CA LEU A 125 -4.29 11.06 6.21
C LEU A 125 -5.77 11.41 5.91
N SER A 126 -6.36 12.25 6.76
CA SER A 126 -7.65 12.93 6.53
C SER A 126 -8.79 11.99 6.11
N GLY A 127 -8.95 10.89 6.83
CA GLY A 127 -10.00 9.88 6.57
C GLY A 127 -9.75 9.06 5.28
N THR A 128 -8.53 8.95 4.79
CA THR A 128 -8.18 8.03 3.70
C THR A 128 -8.61 6.61 4.06
N PRO A 129 -9.44 5.89 3.26
CA PRO A 129 -9.75 4.49 3.53
C PRO A 129 -8.52 3.61 3.28
N ALA A 130 -8.31 2.62 4.14
CA ALA A 130 -7.22 1.67 3.98
C ALA A 130 -7.67 0.23 4.23
N PHE A 131 -7.32 -0.65 3.31
CA PHE A 131 -7.49 -2.09 3.44
C PHE A 131 -6.12 -2.78 3.57
N LEU A 132 -5.92 -3.54 4.64
CA LEU A 132 -4.72 -4.33 4.86
C LEU A 132 -5.10 -5.82 4.97
N GLY A 133 -4.84 -6.59 3.91
CA GLY A 133 -5.08 -8.03 3.84
C GLY A 133 -3.79 -8.83 3.94
N SER A 134 -3.77 -9.88 4.79
CA SER A 134 -2.61 -10.75 4.88
C SER A 134 -2.98 -12.20 5.17
N GLY A 135 -2.22 -13.12 4.57
CA GLY A 135 -2.21 -14.53 4.98
C GLY A 135 -1.60 -14.68 6.36
N ASP A 136 -1.88 -15.80 7.01
CA ASP A 136 -1.25 -16.14 8.27
C ASP A 136 -1.12 -17.67 8.39
N PRO A 137 0.11 -18.20 8.53
CA PRO A 137 1.37 -17.46 8.67
C PRO A 137 1.86 -16.81 7.36
N ASP A 138 2.44 -15.61 7.45
CA ASP A 138 3.22 -14.97 6.40
C ASP A 138 4.67 -14.90 6.87
N GLN A 139 5.58 -15.50 6.10
CA GLN A 139 7.00 -15.59 6.48
C GLN A 139 7.77 -14.28 6.33
N TYR A 140 7.23 -13.29 5.61
CA TYR A 140 7.88 -12.01 5.32
C TYR A 140 7.33 -10.87 6.16
N VAL A 141 6.00 -10.82 6.32
CA VAL A 141 5.29 -9.78 7.07
C VAL A 141 4.30 -10.44 8.02
N PRO A 142 4.72 -10.78 9.24
CA PRO A 142 3.85 -11.41 10.24
C PRO A 142 2.59 -10.60 10.52
N TRP A 143 1.49 -11.27 10.85
CA TRP A 143 0.21 -10.64 11.13
C TRP A 143 0.29 -9.50 12.16
N GLN A 144 1.15 -9.64 13.18
CA GLN A 144 1.40 -8.60 14.19
C GLN A 144 1.90 -7.29 13.57
N ARG A 145 2.70 -7.38 12.49
CA ARG A 145 3.16 -6.18 11.76
C ARG A 145 2.00 -5.50 11.03
N VAL A 146 1.09 -6.28 10.45
CA VAL A 146 -0.11 -5.74 9.79
C VAL A 146 -1.00 -5.02 10.81
N GLN A 147 -1.24 -5.64 11.98
CA GLN A 147 -2.00 -5.04 13.07
C GLN A 147 -1.34 -3.74 13.56
N ARG A 148 -0.03 -3.76 13.82
CA ARG A 148 0.71 -2.56 14.25
C ARG A 148 0.66 -1.44 13.20
N SER A 149 0.73 -1.80 11.92
CA SER A 149 0.59 -0.83 10.83
C SER A 149 -0.80 -0.20 10.78
N ALA A 150 -1.84 -1.00 10.99
CA ALA A 150 -3.22 -0.52 11.05
C ALA A 150 -3.42 0.47 12.22
N GLU A 151 -2.89 0.15 13.42
CA GLU A 151 -2.93 1.07 14.57
C GLU A 151 -2.29 2.42 14.25
N VAL A 152 -1.09 2.41 13.67
CA VAL A 152 -0.36 3.64 13.32
C VAL A 152 -1.12 4.45 12.27
N LEU A 153 -1.61 3.80 11.22
CA LEU A 153 -2.39 4.48 10.18
C LEU A 153 -3.70 5.05 10.74
N THR A 154 -4.37 4.34 11.67
CA THR A 154 -5.56 4.85 12.36
C THR A 154 -5.23 6.11 13.17
N LEU A 155 -4.11 6.13 13.90
CA LEU A 155 -3.64 7.32 14.62
C LEU A 155 -3.33 8.49 13.68
N MET A 156 -2.98 8.21 12.43
CA MET A 156 -2.82 9.21 11.36
C MET A 156 -4.14 9.64 10.71
N GLY A 157 -5.28 9.23 11.25
CA GLY A 157 -6.61 9.62 10.74
C GLY A 157 -7.08 8.84 9.51
N THR A 158 -6.68 7.58 9.39
CA THR A 158 -7.10 6.65 8.32
C THR A 158 -8.27 5.79 8.80
N ASP A 159 -9.26 5.55 7.93
CA ASP A 159 -10.29 4.54 8.16
C ASP A 159 -9.75 3.17 7.70
N VAL A 160 -9.35 2.32 8.67
CA VAL A 160 -8.61 1.09 8.40
C VAL A 160 -9.46 -0.15 8.60
N THR A 161 -9.55 -0.99 7.57
CA THR A 161 -10.03 -2.38 7.68
C THR A 161 -8.85 -3.34 7.52
N THR A 162 -8.73 -4.30 8.46
CA THR A 162 -7.77 -5.41 8.36
C THR A 162 -8.49 -6.73 8.13
N ARG A 163 -7.90 -7.61 7.30
CA ARG A 163 -8.40 -8.97 7.08
C ARG A 163 -7.27 -9.98 7.18
N ARG A 164 -7.44 -10.97 8.05
CA ARG A 164 -6.54 -12.11 8.22
C ARG A 164 -7.10 -13.31 7.49
N TYR A 165 -6.28 -13.99 6.70
CA TYR A 165 -6.64 -15.15 5.91
C TYR A 165 -5.80 -16.36 6.32
N PRO A 166 -6.27 -17.17 7.30
CA PRO A 166 -5.50 -18.32 7.81
C PRO A 166 -5.17 -19.32 6.73
N GLY A 167 -3.90 -19.78 6.70
CA GLY A 167 -3.42 -20.79 5.75
C GLY A 167 -3.26 -20.31 4.31
N MET A 168 -3.55 -19.03 4.01
CA MET A 168 -3.43 -18.52 2.65
C MET A 168 -1.96 -18.25 2.29
N PRO A 169 -1.47 -18.76 1.14
CA PRO A 169 -0.11 -18.52 0.68
C PRO A 169 0.12 -17.07 0.25
N GLN A 170 1.34 -16.76 -0.20
CA GLN A 170 1.76 -15.44 -0.69
C GLN A 170 1.11 -15.13 -2.07
N THR A 171 -0.19 -14.98 -2.07
CA THR A 171 -1.02 -14.67 -3.25
C THR A 171 -2.20 -13.78 -2.84
N ILE A 172 -2.95 -13.28 -3.80
CA ILE A 172 -4.17 -12.51 -3.58
C ILE A 172 -5.36 -13.32 -4.08
N SER A 173 -6.36 -13.52 -3.24
CA SER A 173 -7.59 -14.24 -3.62
C SER A 173 -8.67 -13.29 -4.14
N PRO A 174 -9.64 -13.79 -4.93
CA PRO A 174 -10.80 -13.01 -5.35
C PRO A 174 -11.59 -12.42 -4.15
N ALA A 175 -11.68 -13.16 -3.04
CA ALA A 175 -12.36 -12.69 -1.83
C ALA A 175 -11.64 -11.50 -1.17
N GLU A 176 -10.30 -11.46 -1.22
CA GLU A 176 -9.53 -10.31 -0.74
C GLU A 176 -9.72 -9.08 -1.62
N ILE A 177 -9.76 -9.26 -2.94
CA ILE A 177 -10.01 -8.19 -3.91
C ILE A 177 -11.39 -7.59 -3.66
N GLU A 178 -12.42 -8.43 -3.51
CA GLU A 178 -13.79 -7.98 -3.26
C GLU A 178 -13.91 -7.24 -1.92
N ALA A 179 -13.29 -7.76 -0.85
CA ALA A 179 -13.31 -7.10 0.46
C ALA A 179 -12.61 -5.73 0.43
N ALA A 180 -11.50 -5.60 -0.30
CA ALA A 180 -10.81 -4.33 -0.48
C ALA A 180 -11.66 -3.34 -1.28
N ARG A 181 -12.26 -3.79 -2.39
CA ARG A 181 -13.13 -2.97 -3.24
C ARG A 181 -14.31 -2.42 -2.46
N GLN A 182 -15.03 -3.27 -1.74
CA GLN A 182 -16.18 -2.88 -0.91
C GLN A 182 -15.81 -1.84 0.14
N HIS A 183 -14.69 -2.02 0.86
CA HIS A 183 -14.26 -1.07 1.87
C HIS A 183 -13.96 0.32 1.27
N ILE A 184 -13.23 0.35 0.15
CA ILE A 184 -12.90 1.62 -0.52
C ILE A 184 -14.16 2.31 -1.07
N GLU A 185 -15.06 1.58 -1.72
CA GLU A 185 -16.31 2.13 -2.28
C GLU A 185 -17.22 2.71 -1.19
N VAL A 186 -17.44 1.97 -0.10
CA VAL A 186 -18.28 2.42 1.02
C VAL A 186 -17.72 3.71 1.61
N THR A 187 -16.43 3.76 1.86
CA THR A 187 -15.80 4.95 2.48
C THR A 187 -15.86 6.16 1.55
N LEU A 188 -15.68 5.98 0.23
CA LEU A 188 -15.77 7.07 -0.74
C LEU A 188 -17.20 7.60 -0.90
N THR A 189 -18.22 6.75 -0.80
CA THR A 189 -19.64 7.15 -0.92
C THR A 189 -20.20 7.82 0.32
N GLN A 190 -19.64 7.54 1.50
CA GLN A 190 -20.08 8.15 2.78
C GLN A 190 -19.50 9.53 3.04
N GLN A 191 -18.57 10.02 2.21
CA GLN A 191 -17.99 11.33 2.41
C GLN A 191 -18.86 12.42 1.73
N PRO A 192 -19.23 13.49 2.47
CA PRO A 192 -19.89 14.64 1.87
C PRO A 192 -18.99 15.23 0.77
N ARG A 193 -19.59 15.54 -0.37
CA ARG A 193 -18.96 16.21 -1.51
C ARG A 193 -18.54 17.63 -1.14
#